data_5352d11622386a5ad78364646fccdced
#
_entry.id   5352d11622386a5ad78364646fccdced
#
_cell.length_a   1.000
_cell.length_b   1.000
_cell.length_c   1.000
_cell.angle_alpha   90.00
_cell.angle_beta   90.00
_cell.angle_gamma   90.00
#
_symmetry.space_group_name_H-M   'P 1'
#
loop_
_entity.id
_entity.type
_entity.pdbx_description
1 polymer ?
#
loop_
_entity_poly.entity_id
_entity_poly.type
_entity_poly.pdbx_seq_one_letter_code
_entity_poly.pdbx_strand_id
1 'polypeptide(L)'
;MKKCEEENRFATPKEQEILSGYVGWGGLSDAFDETKSSWSTEYLELKTVLTEEEYAAARQSTLTAFYTPPVVISAMYQALENMGLKSGNILEPSCGTGNFIGRQPESLSDCKVYGVEIDSHFRPDRTAALPEVHHR
;
A
#
# COMPACT_ATOMS: atom_id res chain seq x y z
N MET A 1 -7.85 -3.26 -9.11
CA MET A 1 -6.90 -4.37 -9.07
C MET A 1 -7.47 -5.60 -9.77
N LYS A 2 -8.57 -6.21 -9.34
CA LYS A 2 -9.14 -7.44 -9.95
C LYS A 2 -9.24 -7.39 -11.48
N LYS A 3 -9.70 -6.28 -12.05
CA LYS A 3 -9.77 -6.11 -13.52
C LYS A 3 -8.39 -6.21 -14.20
N CYS A 4 -7.35 -5.65 -13.60
CA CYS A 4 -5.99 -5.74 -14.16
C CYS A 4 -5.44 -7.15 -14.06
N GLU A 5 -5.78 -7.89 -12.99
CA GLU A 5 -5.39 -9.28 -12.78
C GLU A 5 -6.10 -10.20 -13.78
N GLU A 6 -7.41 -10.05 -13.97
CA GLU A 6 -8.20 -10.79 -14.95
C GLU A 6 -7.71 -10.57 -16.38
N GLU A 7 -7.34 -9.33 -16.71
CA GLU A 7 -6.80 -8.94 -18.01
C GLU A 7 -5.29 -9.18 -18.16
N ASN A 8 -4.63 -9.67 -17.10
CA ASN A 8 -3.17 -9.91 -17.02
C ASN A 8 -2.34 -8.73 -17.56
N ARG A 9 -2.68 -7.52 -17.15
CA ARG A 9 -2.03 -6.27 -17.53
C ARG A 9 -1.72 -5.38 -16.35
N PHE A 10 -0.82 -4.45 -16.56
CA PHE A 10 -0.58 -3.37 -15.60
C PHE A 10 -1.73 -2.35 -15.59
N ALA A 11 -1.84 -1.65 -14.45
CA ALA A 11 -2.79 -0.56 -14.31
C ALA A 11 -2.41 0.61 -15.23
N THR A 12 -3.43 1.18 -15.90
CA THR A 12 -3.28 2.42 -16.67
C THR A 12 -2.96 3.60 -15.74
N PRO A 13 -2.42 4.73 -16.24
CA PRO A 13 -2.13 5.90 -15.40
C PRO A 13 -3.34 6.37 -14.57
N LYS A 14 -4.55 6.32 -15.14
CA LYS A 14 -5.78 6.67 -14.41
C LYS A 14 -6.14 5.67 -13.32
N GLU A 15 -5.94 4.38 -13.57
CA GLU A 15 -6.13 3.34 -12.55
C GLU A 15 -5.07 3.44 -11.45
N GLN A 16 -3.82 3.78 -11.81
CA GLN A 16 -2.74 4.02 -10.84
C GLN A 16 -3.08 5.22 -9.93
N GLU A 17 -3.64 6.29 -10.46
CA GLU A 17 -4.12 7.44 -9.68
C GLU A 17 -5.17 7.01 -8.65
N ILE A 18 -6.15 6.18 -9.06
CA ILE A 18 -7.16 5.63 -8.16
C ILE A 18 -6.52 4.74 -7.10
N LEU A 19 -5.61 3.84 -7.49
CA LEU A 19 -4.92 2.92 -6.58
C LEU A 19 -4.01 3.66 -5.58
N SER A 20 -3.38 4.75 -5.99
CA SER A 20 -2.55 5.57 -5.10
C SER A 20 -3.34 6.27 -3.99
N GLY A 21 -4.65 6.41 -4.16
CA GLY A 21 -5.56 6.91 -3.14
C GLY A 21 -5.95 5.88 -2.07
N TYR A 22 -5.53 4.61 -2.22
CA TYR A 22 -5.82 3.57 -1.23
C TYR A 22 -5.04 3.83 0.06
N VAL A 23 -5.77 3.91 1.16
CA VAL A 23 -5.23 4.21 2.50
C VAL A 23 -5.32 3.03 3.46
N GLY A 24 -5.61 1.83 2.96
CA GLY A 24 -5.80 0.62 3.78
C GLY A 24 -7.15 0.57 4.48
N TRP A 25 -7.36 -0.48 5.25
CA TRP A 25 -8.57 -0.71 6.03
C TRP A 25 -8.47 -0.22 7.48
N GLY A 26 -7.35 0.42 7.84
CA GLY A 26 -7.10 0.92 9.20
C GLY A 26 -8.23 1.85 9.68
N GLY A 27 -8.78 1.54 10.86
CA GLY A 27 -9.88 2.33 11.43
C GLY A 27 -11.26 2.05 10.85
N LEU A 28 -11.42 1.14 9.87
CA LEU A 28 -12.69 0.81 9.23
C LEU A 28 -13.32 -0.49 9.77
N SER A 29 -13.06 -0.85 11.02
CA SER A 29 -13.58 -2.09 11.64
C SER A 29 -15.11 -2.19 11.59
N ASP A 30 -15.82 -1.06 11.66
CA ASP A 30 -17.27 -1.02 11.64
C ASP A 30 -17.87 -1.49 10.30
N ALA A 31 -17.15 -1.33 9.18
CA ALA A 31 -17.55 -1.85 7.88
C ALA A 31 -17.55 -3.39 7.80
N PHE A 32 -16.88 -4.05 8.76
CA PHE A 32 -16.79 -5.51 8.86
C PHE A 32 -17.65 -6.08 10.00
N ASP A 33 -18.47 -5.25 10.65
CA ASP A 33 -19.34 -5.62 11.77
C ASP A 33 -20.81 -5.61 11.35
N GLU A 34 -21.42 -6.80 11.29
CA GLU A 34 -22.84 -6.98 10.91
C GLU A 34 -23.83 -6.28 11.85
N THR A 35 -23.41 -5.97 13.09
CA THR A 35 -24.26 -5.30 14.08
C THR A 35 -24.35 -3.79 13.89
N LYS A 36 -23.48 -3.22 13.06
CA LYS A 36 -23.40 -1.78 12.77
C LYS A 36 -24.37 -1.38 11.68
N SER A 37 -25.58 -1.01 12.04
CA SER A 37 -26.63 -0.62 11.10
C SER A 37 -26.23 0.55 10.17
N SER A 38 -25.40 1.48 10.65
CA SER A 38 -24.88 2.60 9.86
C SER A 38 -23.93 2.17 8.73
N TRP A 39 -23.39 0.95 8.77
CA TRP A 39 -22.45 0.38 7.82
C TRP A 39 -23.02 -0.84 7.08
N SER A 40 -24.33 -1.09 7.19
CA SER A 40 -24.96 -2.29 6.63
C SER A 40 -24.81 -2.41 5.11
N THR A 41 -24.82 -1.30 4.41
CA THR A 41 -24.66 -1.28 2.94
C THR A 41 -23.26 -1.69 2.56
N GLU A 42 -22.24 -1.07 3.15
CA GLU A 42 -20.82 -1.34 2.90
C GLU A 42 -20.45 -2.76 3.34
N TYR A 43 -20.99 -3.23 4.47
CA TYR A 43 -20.82 -4.60 4.94
C TYR A 43 -21.29 -5.63 3.91
N LEU A 44 -22.49 -5.45 3.36
CA LEU A 44 -23.04 -6.35 2.34
C LEU A 44 -22.25 -6.26 1.02
N GLU A 45 -21.87 -5.06 0.60
CA GLU A 45 -21.09 -4.84 -0.59
C GLU A 45 -19.71 -5.51 -0.49
N LEU A 46 -19.01 -5.36 0.62
CA LEU A 46 -17.72 -6.03 0.86
C LEU A 46 -17.82 -7.55 0.75
N LYS A 47 -18.88 -8.13 1.28
CA LYS A 47 -19.15 -9.58 1.17
C LYS A 47 -19.44 -10.05 -0.26
N THR A 48 -19.92 -9.19 -1.13
CA THR A 48 -20.17 -9.54 -2.53
C THR A 48 -18.95 -9.35 -3.44
N VAL A 49 -18.09 -8.39 -3.11
CA VAL A 49 -16.93 -8.01 -3.93
C VAL A 49 -15.68 -8.80 -3.56
N LEU A 50 -15.51 -9.14 -2.29
CA LEU A 50 -14.34 -9.87 -1.78
C LEU A 50 -14.61 -11.36 -1.67
N THR A 51 -13.58 -12.19 -1.94
CA THR A 51 -13.62 -13.60 -1.56
C THR A 51 -13.57 -13.75 -0.04
N GLU A 52 -13.83 -14.95 0.49
CA GLU A 52 -13.77 -15.18 1.95
C GLU A 52 -12.37 -14.91 2.51
N GLU A 53 -11.31 -15.30 1.78
CA GLU A 53 -9.93 -15.05 2.15
C GLU A 53 -9.58 -13.56 2.12
N GLU A 54 -9.99 -12.86 1.07
CA GLU A 54 -9.79 -11.39 0.95
C GLU A 54 -10.54 -10.64 2.04
N TYR A 55 -11.79 -11.06 2.35
CA TYR A 55 -12.59 -10.47 3.41
C TYR A 55 -11.94 -10.68 4.78
N ALA A 56 -11.46 -11.89 5.06
CA ALA A 56 -10.77 -12.20 6.31
C ALA A 56 -9.48 -11.38 6.47
N ALA A 57 -8.67 -11.29 5.41
CA ALA A 57 -7.44 -10.50 5.39
C ALA A 57 -7.73 -8.99 5.59
N ALA A 58 -8.70 -8.45 4.87
CA ALA A 58 -9.12 -7.05 4.99
C ALA A 58 -9.61 -6.74 6.41
N ARG A 59 -10.47 -7.60 6.98
CA ARG A 59 -10.96 -7.46 8.35
C ARG A 59 -9.83 -7.50 9.38
N GLN A 60 -8.87 -8.41 9.23
CA GLN A 60 -7.73 -8.50 10.13
C GLN A 60 -6.86 -7.24 10.06
N SER A 61 -6.71 -6.66 8.87
CA SER A 61 -5.88 -5.48 8.65
C SER A 61 -6.49 -4.18 9.20
N THR A 62 -7.78 -4.16 9.58
CA THR A 62 -8.43 -2.97 10.14
C THR A 62 -7.76 -2.44 11.41
N LEU A 63 -7.03 -3.29 12.13
CA LEU A 63 -6.32 -2.94 13.36
C LEU A 63 -4.86 -2.54 13.11
N THR A 64 -4.28 -2.87 11.97
CA THR A 64 -2.83 -2.77 11.73
C THR A 64 -2.46 -2.00 10.46
N ALA A 65 -3.34 -1.92 9.47
CA ALA A 65 -3.03 -1.29 8.19
C ALA A 65 -3.25 0.23 8.25
N PHE A 66 -2.34 0.93 8.92
CA PHE A 66 -2.29 2.38 8.95
C PHE A 66 -1.15 2.87 8.06
N TYR A 67 -1.48 3.60 7.01
CA TYR A 67 -0.50 4.13 6.07
C TYR A 67 0.08 5.44 6.58
N THR A 68 1.40 5.55 6.53
CA THR A 68 2.11 6.75 6.97
C THR A 68 1.75 7.93 6.06
N PRO A 69 1.29 9.06 6.62
CA PRO A 69 0.96 10.24 5.82
C PRO A 69 2.16 10.78 5.03
N PRO A 70 1.94 11.29 3.81
CA PRO A 70 3.01 11.82 2.95
C PRO A 70 3.93 12.83 3.61
N VAL A 71 3.38 13.72 4.43
CA VAL A 71 4.16 14.75 5.14
C VAL A 71 5.16 14.14 6.13
N VAL A 72 4.78 13.03 6.78
CA VAL A 72 5.66 12.31 7.70
C VAL A 72 6.78 11.61 6.92
N ILE A 73 6.45 10.95 5.80
CA ILE A 73 7.45 10.30 4.93
C ILE A 73 8.47 11.33 4.45
N SER A 74 8.02 12.50 3.98
CA SER A 74 8.92 13.56 3.53
C SER A 74 9.83 14.08 4.66
N ALA A 75 9.28 14.23 5.88
CA ALA A 75 10.07 14.63 7.04
C ALA A 75 11.12 13.58 7.45
N MET A 76 10.79 12.29 7.30
CA MET A 76 11.74 11.19 7.57
C MET A 76 12.88 11.20 6.56
N TYR A 77 12.60 11.35 5.27
CA TYR A 77 13.64 11.48 4.25
C TYR A 77 14.52 12.71 4.48
N GLN A 78 13.93 13.86 4.79
CA GLN A 78 14.70 15.07 5.13
C GLN A 78 15.60 14.87 6.36
N ALA A 79 15.14 14.13 7.36
CA ALA A 79 15.97 13.78 8.52
C ALA A 79 17.17 12.92 8.11
N LEU A 80 16.99 11.92 7.22
CA LEU A 80 18.07 11.09 6.70
C LEU A 80 19.09 11.92 5.92
N GLU A 81 18.65 12.86 5.08
CA GLU A 81 19.51 13.81 4.37
C GLU A 81 20.33 14.67 5.33
N ASN A 82 19.67 15.22 6.37
CA ASN A 82 20.32 16.03 7.40
C ASN A 82 21.36 15.23 8.21
N MET A 83 21.14 13.91 8.39
CA MET A 83 22.11 12.99 9.01
C MET A 83 23.27 12.62 8.06
N GLY A 84 23.23 13.08 6.81
CA GLY A 84 24.30 12.88 5.83
C GLY A 84 24.17 11.63 4.96
N LEU A 85 23.01 10.95 4.96
CA LEU A 85 22.76 9.86 4.02
C LEU A 85 22.79 10.39 2.59
N LYS A 86 23.56 9.75 1.73
CA LYS A 86 23.65 10.06 0.29
C LYS A 86 23.48 8.82 -0.58
N SER A 87 23.92 7.67 -0.09
CA SER A 87 23.81 6.39 -0.78
C SER A 87 23.75 5.27 0.24
N GLY A 88 23.16 4.14 -0.11
CA GLY A 88 23.07 2.97 0.75
C GLY A 88 21.84 2.12 0.45
N ASN A 89 21.55 1.21 1.37
CA ASN A 89 20.37 0.36 1.29
C ASN A 89 19.34 0.83 2.31
N ILE A 90 18.12 1.03 1.87
CA ILE A 90 16.96 1.38 2.69
C ILE A 90 16.03 0.17 2.69
N LEU A 91 15.64 -0.32 3.86
CA LEU A 91 14.67 -1.39 4.01
C LEU A 91 13.34 -0.80 4.50
N GLU A 92 12.29 -1.05 3.73
CA GLU A 92 10.90 -0.78 4.12
C GLU A 92 10.21 -2.13 4.42
N PRO A 93 10.10 -2.52 5.70
CA PRO A 93 9.66 -3.86 6.09
C PRO A 93 8.15 -4.09 5.98
N SER A 94 7.37 -3.06 5.70
CA SER A 94 5.91 -3.11 5.54
C SER A 94 5.50 -2.10 4.47
N CYS A 95 5.97 -2.34 3.24
CA CYS A 95 5.92 -1.31 2.19
C CYS A 95 4.49 -0.99 1.70
N GLY A 96 3.52 -1.88 1.92
CA GLY A 96 2.14 -1.68 1.50
C GLY A 96 2.03 -1.29 0.03
N THR A 97 1.39 -0.15 -0.23
CA THR A 97 1.28 0.41 -1.59
C THR A 97 2.56 1.10 -2.10
N GLY A 98 3.67 1.05 -1.33
CA GLY A 98 4.95 1.63 -1.74
C GLY A 98 5.07 3.13 -1.51
N ASN A 99 4.32 3.71 -0.59
CA ASN A 99 4.33 5.15 -0.32
C ASN A 99 5.72 5.71 -0.01
N PHE A 100 6.55 4.99 0.74
CA PHE A 100 7.93 5.37 1.00
C PHE A 100 8.78 5.31 -0.27
N ILE A 101 8.66 4.24 -1.04
CA ILE A 101 9.41 4.03 -2.28
C ILE A 101 9.06 5.12 -3.29
N GLY A 102 7.76 5.36 -3.53
CA GLY A 102 7.29 6.36 -4.50
C GLY A 102 7.58 7.82 -4.11
N ARG A 103 8.01 8.08 -2.87
CA ARG A 103 8.35 9.42 -2.36
C ARG A 103 9.81 9.60 -2.04
N GLN A 104 10.66 8.65 -2.46
CA GLN A 104 12.11 8.80 -2.32
C GLN A 104 12.55 10.08 -3.05
N PRO A 105 13.24 11.01 -2.37
CA PRO A 105 13.71 12.25 -3.00
C PRO A 105 14.85 11.96 -3.99
N GLU A 106 14.97 12.79 -5.01
CA GLU A 106 16.00 12.67 -6.04
C GLU A 106 17.43 12.70 -5.46
N SER A 107 17.63 13.46 -4.39
CA SER A 107 18.89 13.51 -3.63
C SER A 107 19.36 12.17 -3.06
N LEU A 108 18.43 11.21 -2.91
CA LEU A 108 18.68 9.85 -2.44
C LEU A 108 18.48 8.79 -3.54
N SER A 109 18.50 9.20 -4.82
CA SER A 109 18.36 8.29 -5.96
C SER A 109 19.42 7.18 -6.03
N ASP A 110 20.59 7.42 -5.43
CA ASP A 110 21.66 6.42 -5.30
C ASP A 110 21.41 5.40 -4.19
N CYS A 111 20.36 5.58 -3.39
CA CYS A 111 19.94 4.59 -2.42
C CYS A 111 19.08 3.51 -3.09
N LYS A 112 19.37 2.23 -2.78
CA LYS A 112 18.53 1.11 -3.16
C LYS A 112 17.49 0.87 -2.09
N VAL A 113 16.20 0.92 -2.46
CA VAL A 113 15.10 0.65 -1.53
C VAL A 113 14.62 -0.78 -1.73
N TYR A 114 14.49 -1.50 -0.63
CA TYR A 114 13.97 -2.87 -0.56
C TYR A 114 12.65 -2.85 0.21
N GLY A 115 11.57 -3.20 -0.47
CA GLY A 115 10.25 -3.34 0.17
C GLY A 115 9.95 -4.79 0.52
N VAL A 116 9.37 -5.02 1.69
CA VAL A 116 8.79 -6.30 2.09
C VAL A 116 7.31 -6.07 2.36
N GLU A 117 6.45 -6.93 1.82
CA GLU A 117 5.02 -6.89 2.02
C GLU A 117 4.48 -8.30 2.21
N ILE A 118 3.68 -8.49 3.26
CA ILE A 118 3.07 -9.77 3.58
C ILE A 118 1.79 -10.02 2.74
N ASP A 119 1.07 -8.94 2.42
CA ASP A 119 -0.14 -9.02 1.63
C ASP A 119 0.20 -9.17 0.14
N SER A 120 -0.14 -10.34 -0.40
CA SER A 120 0.10 -10.65 -1.81
C SER A 120 -0.64 -9.76 -2.81
N HIS A 121 -1.67 -9.03 -2.37
CA HIS A 121 -2.39 -8.07 -3.20
C HIS A 121 -1.57 -6.80 -3.50
N PHE A 122 -0.58 -6.49 -2.66
CA PHE A 122 0.32 -5.34 -2.81
C PHE A 122 1.70 -5.70 -3.35
N ARG A 123 1.86 -6.85 -4.00
CA ARG A 123 3.14 -7.19 -4.61
C ARG A 123 3.52 -6.18 -5.68
N PRO A 124 4.71 -5.58 -5.61
CA PRO A 124 5.17 -4.56 -6.56
C PRO A 124 5.24 -5.04 -8.02
N ASP A 125 5.35 -6.34 -8.25
CA ASP A 125 5.33 -6.96 -9.56
C ASP A 125 3.97 -6.83 -10.28
N ARG A 126 2.90 -6.54 -9.54
CA ARG A 126 1.56 -6.35 -10.09
C ARG A 126 1.09 -4.90 -10.16
N THR A 127 1.77 -3.98 -9.49
CA THR A 127 1.45 -2.55 -9.52
C THR A 127 2.59 -1.79 -10.19
N ALA A 128 2.43 -1.47 -11.47
CA ALA A 128 3.42 -0.77 -12.30
C ALA A 128 3.79 0.66 -11.84
N ALA A 129 3.67 0.97 -10.56
CA ALA A 129 3.99 2.27 -9.99
C ALA A 129 5.32 2.30 -9.20
N LEU A 130 6.01 1.16 -9.07
CA LEU A 130 7.23 1.11 -8.27
C LEU A 130 8.45 0.88 -9.16
N PRO A 131 9.52 1.69 -9.01
CA PRO A 131 10.82 1.36 -9.59
C PRO A 131 11.30 0.02 -9.01
N GLU A 132 12.09 -0.71 -9.77
CA GLU A 132 12.56 -2.07 -9.52
C GLU A 132 12.78 -2.40 -8.03
N VAL A 133 11.84 -3.13 -7.44
CA VAL A 133 12.02 -3.76 -6.14
C VAL A 133 12.66 -5.12 -6.42
N HIS A 134 13.94 -5.24 -6.14
CA HIS A 134 14.62 -6.52 -6.27
C HIS A 134 14.19 -7.44 -5.12
N HIS A 135 13.41 -8.47 -5.44
CA HIS A 135 13.12 -9.59 -4.53
C HIS A 135 14.34 -10.55 -4.50
N ARG A 136 14.75 -10.92 -3.30
CA ARG A 136 15.49 -12.16 -3.05
C ARG A 136 14.61 -13.12 -2.27
#